data_84ac9fd7f9e3fafe5ed154a5d2609c69
#
_entry.id   84ac9fd7f9e3fafe5ed154a5d2609c69
#
_cell.length_a   1.000
_cell.length_b   1.000
_cell.length_c   1.000
_cell.angle_alpha   90.00
_cell.angle_beta   90.00
_cell.angle_gamma   90.00
#
_symmetry.space_group_name_H-M   'P 1'
#
loop_
_entity.id
_entity.type
_entity.pdbx_description
1 polymer ?
#
loop_
_entity_poly.entity_id
_entity_poly.type
_entity_poly.pdbx_seq_one_letter_code
_entity_poly.pdbx_strand_id
1 'polypeptide(L)'
;MTRVAVALSCSAEQRTELMSLARSRTEQARLVERAKIILACLDGKRNDEVSRELGVRPNTVGVWRKRFAARGIAGLRDQPRPGKKPRYGEELRRRVLRQLELPPPPGLAGWDGGTLAAALGVSDAAVWRVLRKDGIQLRRHRSWCVSTDPQFAAKADIVGLYLNPPENALVLSVDEKPSIQALERATGYVQTSSGKIVQGLKSTYKRHGTVNLFAALEVANGVIRGKTTQTKKRIDFQTFMSEIIEDQPSDRQVHVILDNYCTHKKNEAWLAVHPNVTFHFTPTSASWLNQVEIWFGIFTRKALSGASFRSAEQLTQAIRDFTAAYNETAAPFVCRKREVKGSQLRHTIVNLRN
;
A
#
# COMPACT_ATOMS: atom_id res chain seq x y z
N MET A 1 -37.51 -22.67 49.88
CA MET A 1 -37.58 -21.19 49.77
C MET A 1 -38.03 -20.83 48.37
N THR A 2 -39.22 -20.30 48.23
CA THR A 2 -39.78 -19.82 46.93
C THR A 2 -38.99 -18.61 46.51
N ARG A 3 -38.24 -18.69 45.38
CA ARG A 3 -37.51 -17.57 44.86
C ARG A 3 -38.50 -16.52 44.31
N VAL A 4 -38.64 -15.39 44.99
CA VAL A 4 -39.49 -14.28 44.57
C VAL A 4 -38.91 -13.70 43.26
N ALA A 5 -39.76 -13.57 42.28
CA ALA A 5 -39.36 -12.98 40.98
C ALA A 5 -39.03 -11.49 41.15
N VAL A 6 -37.98 -11.00 40.49
CA VAL A 6 -37.58 -9.61 40.54
C VAL A 6 -38.72 -8.73 40.00
N ALA A 7 -39.15 -7.75 40.78
CA ALA A 7 -40.15 -6.78 40.35
C ALA A 7 -39.57 -5.94 39.19
N LEU A 8 -40.38 -5.67 38.16
CA LEU A 8 -40.01 -4.83 37.04
C LEU A 8 -40.74 -3.50 37.09
N SER A 9 -40.02 -2.45 36.84
CA SER A 9 -40.57 -1.12 36.55
C SER A 9 -40.06 -0.66 35.15
N CYS A 10 -40.90 0.05 34.43
CA CYS A 10 -40.48 0.67 33.18
C CYS A 10 -41.19 2.01 32.98
N SER A 11 -40.55 2.94 32.28
CA SER A 11 -41.20 4.18 31.87
C SER A 11 -42.20 3.94 30.73
N ALA A 12 -43.11 4.89 30.51
CA ALA A 12 -44.05 4.83 29.40
C ALA A 12 -43.33 4.74 28.03
N GLU A 13 -42.20 5.44 27.88
CA GLU A 13 -41.35 5.40 26.68
C GLU A 13 -40.75 4.00 26.47
N GLN A 14 -40.17 3.40 27.51
CA GLN A 14 -39.64 2.05 27.46
C GLN A 14 -40.72 1.02 27.13
N ARG A 15 -41.93 1.19 27.64
CA ARG A 15 -43.05 0.30 27.33
C ARG A 15 -43.44 0.40 25.85
N THR A 16 -43.49 1.63 25.30
CA THR A 16 -43.75 1.87 23.88
C THR A 16 -42.71 1.23 23.00
N GLU A 17 -41.43 1.39 23.33
CA GLU A 17 -40.30 0.77 22.61
C GLU A 17 -40.37 -0.78 22.67
N LEU A 18 -40.68 -1.35 23.84
CA LEU A 18 -40.86 -2.81 23.97
C LEU A 18 -42.02 -3.31 23.11
N MET A 19 -43.14 -2.59 23.05
CA MET A 19 -44.29 -2.94 22.20
C MET A 19 -43.91 -2.86 20.71
N SER A 20 -43.16 -1.87 20.32
CA SER A 20 -42.62 -1.76 18.93
C SER A 20 -41.71 -2.94 18.60
N LEU A 21 -40.76 -3.27 19.46
CA LEU A 21 -39.86 -4.42 19.30
C LEU A 21 -40.64 -5.73 19.23
N ALA A 22 -41.63 -5.94 20.11
CA ALA A 22 -42.40 -7.18 20.15
C ALA A 22 -43.26 -7.41 18.89
N ARG A 23 -43.61 -6.36 18.14
CA ARG A 23 -44.40 -6.39 16.89
C ARG A 23 -43.54 -6.34 15.64
N SER A 24 -42.25 -6.07 15.78
CA SER A 24 -41.34 -5.90 14.64
C SER A 24 -41.21 -7.19 13.81
N ARG A 25 -41.26 -7.03 12.49
CA ARG A 25 -41.01 -8.09 11.51
C ARG A 25 -39.58 -8.07 10.96
N THR A 26 -38.81 -7.01 11.25
CA THR A 26 -37.45 -6.80 10.73
C THR A 26 -36.38 -7.00 11.78
N GLU A 27 -36.73 -6.91 13.06
CA GLU A 27 -35.78 -7.15 14.15
C GLU A 27 -35.45 -8.64 14.32
N GLN A 28 -34.31 -8.91 14.97
CA GLN A 28 -33.90 -10.28 15.24
C GLN A 28 -34.97 -11.04 16.07
N ALA A 29 -35.39 -12.20 15.62
CA ALA A 29 -36.43 -13.02 16.27
C ALA A 29 -36.23 -13.18 17.79
N ARG A 30 -34.97 -13.35 18.23
CA ARG A 30 -34.61 -13.45 19.65
C ARG A 30 -34.85 -12.15 20.44
N LEU A 31 -34.69 -10.98 19.80
CA LEU A 31 -34.97 -9.69 20.46
C LEU A 31 -36.49 -9.47 20.60
N VAL A 32 -37.24 -9.85 19.56
CA VAL A 32 -38.71 -9.85 19.58
C VAL A 32 -39.24 -10.76 20.69
N GLU A 33 -38.72 -12.00 20.82
CA GLU A 33 -39.09 -12.92 21.85
C GLU A 33 -38.81 -12.37 23.26
N ARG A 34 -37.62 -11.77 23.46
CA ARG A 34 -37.23 -11.16 24.75
C ARG A 34 -38.11 -9.97 25.09
N ALA A 35 -38.49 -9.16 24.12
CA ALA A 35 -39.42 -8.06 24.35
C ALA A 35 -40.79 -8.56 24.77
N LYS A 36 -41.32 -9.63 24.15
CA LYS A 36 -42.56 -10.28 24.55
C LYS A 36 -42.51 -10.85 25.99
N ILE A 37 -41.39 -11.47 26.35
CA ILE A 37 -41.17 -11.97 27.71
C ILE A 37 -41.27 -10.82 28.74
N ILE A 38 -40.60 -9.69 28.46
CA ILE A 38 -40.61 -8.57 29.41
C ILE A 38 -41.96 -7.92 29.49
N LEU A 39 -42.67 -7.75 28.38
CA LEU A 39 -44.05 -7.20 28.42
C LEU A 39 -44.97 -8.04 29.24
N ALA A 40 -44.96 -9.35 29.05
CA ALA A 40 -45.76 -10.31 29.88
C ALA A 40 -45.40 -10.20 31.36
N CYS A 41 -44.08 -10.04 31.67
CA CYS A 41 -43.64 -9.86 33.07
C CYS A 41 -44.10 -8.49 33.66
N LEU A 42 -44.15 -7.43 32.86
CA LEU A 42 -44.64 -6.10 33.27
C LEU A 42 -46.16 -6.11 33.50
N ASP A 43 -46.90 -6.99 32.83
CA ASP A 43 -48.34 -7.21 33.03
C ASP A 43 -48.62 -8.04 34.29
N GLY A 44 -47.60 -8.30 35.15
CA GLY A 44 -47.74 -8.96 36.43
C GLY A 44 -47.64 -10.49 36.38
N LYS A 45 -47.47 -11.11 35.20
CA LYS A 45 -47.39 -12.58 35.07
C LYS A 45 -46.14 -13.16 35.73
N ARG A 46 -46.30 -14.34 36.33
CA ARG A 46 -45.21 -15.11 36.94
C ARG A 46 -44.36 -15.77 35.89
N ASN A 47 -43.12 -16.12 36.23
CA ASN A 47 -42.17 -16.74 35.29
C ASN A 47 -42.67 -18.05 34.69
N ASP A 48 -43.44 -18.84 35.43
CA ASP A 48 -44.04 -20.08 34.98
C ASP A 48 -45.22 -19.88 34.04
N GLU A 49 -45.98 -18.79 34.21
CA GLU A 49 -47.07 -18.40 33.31
C GLU A 49 -46.53 -17.89 31.96
N VAL A 50 -45.55 -17.00 32.00
CA VAL A 50 -44.86 -16.49 30.81
C VAL A 50 -44.17 -17.63 30.04
N SER A 51 -43.58 -18.56 30.78
CA SER A 51 -42.93 -19.75 30.21
C SER A 51 -43.91 -20.60 29.38
N ARG A 52 -45.10 -20.86 29.93
CA ARG A 52 -46.16 -21.64 29.25
C ARG A 52 -46.74 -20.91 28.04
N GLU A 53 -46.96 -19.61 28.19
CA GLU A 53 -47.54 -18.78 27.14
C GLU A 53 -46.62 -18.63 25.91
N LEU A 54 -45.32 -18.43 26.15
CA LEU A 54 -44.34 -18.15 25.06
C LEU A 54 -43.50 -19.37 24.68
N GLY A 55 -43.73 -20.55 25.29
CA GLY A 55 -42.99 -21.76 24.96
C GLY A 55 -41.50 -21.73 25.37
N VAL A 56 -41.12 -20.90 26.31
CA VAL A 56 -39.73 -20.73 26.75
C VAL A 56 -39.52 -21.34 28.13
N ARG A 57 -38.28 -21.70 28.53
CA ARG A 57 -38.02 -22.24 29.87
C ARG A 57 -38.19 -21.15 30.95
N PRO A 58 -38.75 -21.50 32.15
CA PRO A 58 -38.93 -20.56 33.27
C PRO A 58 -37.64 -19.84 33.67
N ASN A 59 -36.52 -20.55 33.60
CA ASN A 59 -35.19 -19.95 33.87
C ASN A 59 -34.80 -18.89 32.87
N THR A 60 -35.17 -19.06 31.59
CA THR A 60 -34.94 -18.06 30.51
C THR A 60 -35.71 -16.78 30.81
N VAL A 61 -36.98 -16.91 31.25
CA VAL A 61 -37.78 -15.75 31.68
C VAL A 61 -37.08 -15.00 32.82
N GLY A 62 -36.64 -15.73 33.85
CA GLY A 62 -35.95 -15.20 35.02
C GLY A 62 -34.63 -14.46 34.65
N VAL A 63 -33.89 -15.00 33.70
CA VAL A 63 -32.63 -14.35 33.18
C VAL A 63 -32.94 -13.03 32.52
N TRP A 64 -33.92 -13.00 31.60
CA TRP A 64 -34.25 -11.73 30.88
C TRP A 64 -34.89 -10.69 31.80
N ARG A 65 -35.72 -11.14 32.76
CA ARG A 65 -36.26 -10.29 33.81
C ARG A 65 -35.18 -9.57 34.62
N LYS A 66 -34.17 -10.31 35.09
CA LYS A 66 -33.02 -9.75 35.82
C LYS A 66 -32.20 -8.77 34.93
N ARG A 67 -31.97 -9.14 33.69
CA ARG A 67 -31.18 -8.29 32.76
C ARG A 67 -31.91 -7.00 32.42
N PHE A 68 -33.22 -7.07 32.23
CA PHE A 68 -34.04 -5.89 32.01
C PHE A 68 -34.08 -4.99 33.24
N ALA A 69 -34.30 -5.56 34.44
CA ALA A 69 -34.28 -4.79 35.70
C ALA A 69 -32.94 -4.03 35.89
N ALA A 70 -31.82 -4.66 35.51
CA ALA A 70 -30.49 -4.06 35.69
C ALA A 70 -30.10 -3.04 34.61
N ARG A 71 -30.59 -3.19 33.37
CA ARG A 71 -30.06 -2.44 32.21
C ARG A 71 -31.15 -1.94 31.23
N GLY A 72 -32.42 -2.08 31.56
CA GLY A 72 -33.51 -1.73 30.67
C GLY A 72 -33.46 -2.49 29.34
N ILE A 73 -33.89 -1.85 28.27
CA ILE A 73 -33.93 -2.44 26.92
C ILE A 73 -32.55 -2.85 26.41
N ALA A 74 -31.48 -2.12 26.75
CA ALA A 74 -30.12 -2.50 26.42
C ALA A 74 -29.71 -3.89 27.00
N GLY A 75 -30.35 -4.29 28.11
CA GLY A 75 -30.18 -5.61 28.72
C GLY A 75 -30.71 -6.76 27.87
N LEU A 76 -31.59 -6.51 26.92
CA LEU A 76 -32.17 -7.52 26.03
C LEU A 76 -31.24 -7.84 24.82
N ARG A 77 -30.26 -7.04 24.54
CA ARG A 77 -29.28 -7.30 23.46
C ARG A 77 -28.28 -8.37 23.88
N ASP A 78 -27.77 -9.10 22.89
CA ASP A 78 -26.71 -10.08 23.11
C ASP A 78 -25.43 -9.39 23.55
N GLN A 79 -24.79 -9.95 24.55
CA GLN A 79 -23.48 -9.48 24.97
C GLN A 79 -22.39 -10.21 24.17
N PRO A 80 -21.26 -9.54 23.85
CA PRO A 80 -20.13 -10.20 23.26
C PRO A 80 -19.71 -11.39 24.12
N ARG A 81 -19.58 -12.53 23.49
CA ARG A 81 -19.06 -13.71 24.18
C ARG A 81 -17.54 -13.62 24.24
N PRO A 82 -16.86 -13.94 25.34
CA PRO A 82 -15.42 -13.82 25.47
C PRO A 82 -14.62 -14.73 24.54
N GLY A 83 -15.26 -15.59 23.76
CA GLY A 83 -14.62 -16.49 22.81
C GLY A 83 -13.64 -17.47 23.49
N LYS A 84 -12.93 -18.25 22.66
CA LYS A 84 -11.84 -19.11 23.14
C LYS A 84 -10.62 -18.22 23.45
N LYS A 85 -10.06 -18.34 24.66
CA LYS A 85 -8.82 -17.64 25.00
C LYS A 85 -7.73 -17.96 23.97
N PRO A 86 -7.04 -16.94 23.42
CA PRO A 86 -5.97 -17.18 22.45
C PRO A 86 -4.89 -18.05 23.10
N ARG A 87 -4.47 -19.11 22.42
CA ARG A 87 -3.38 -19.99 22.90
C ARG A 87 -2.05 -19.22 23.01
N TYR A 88 -1.89 -18.20 22.17
CA TYR A 88 -0.74 -17.33 22.12
C TYR A 88 -1.21 -15.88 22.27
N GLY A 89 -0.75 -15.23 23.33
CA GLY A 89 -1.08 -13.84 23.66
C GLY A 89 0.05 -12.86 23.32
N GLU A 90 0.13 -11.78 24.09
CA GLU A 90 1.12 -10.72 23.93
C GLU A 90 2.58 -11.21 24.14
N GLU A 91 2.76 -12.30 24.89
CA GLU A 91 4.07 -12.92 25.10
C GLU A 91 4.67 -13.44 23.79
N LEU A 92 3.90 -14.18 22.97
CA LEU A 92 4.38 -14.61 21.65
C LEU A 92 4.67 -13.40 20.74
N ARG A 93 3.85 -12.37 20.81
CA ARG A 93 4.08 -11.15 20.04
C ARG A 93 5.46 -10.54 20.35
N ARG A 94 5.77 -10.38 21.65
CA ARG A 94 7.08 -9.85 22.09
C ARG A 94 8.23 -10.74 21.63
N ARG A 95 8.08 -12.06 21.70
CA ARG A 95 9.10 -13.02 21.23
C ARG A 95 9.33 -12.92 19.72
N VAL A 96 8.27 -12.82 18.93
CA VAL A 96 8.36 -12.63 17.46
C VAL A 96 9.10 -11.33 17.11
N LEU A 97 8.73 -10.22 17.73
CA LEU A 97 9.36 -8.93 17.47
C LEU A 97 10.84 -8.94 17.84
N ARG A 98 11.20 -9.47 19.02
CA ARG A 98 12.60 -9.61 19.44
C ARG A 98 13.40 -10.52 18.50
N GLN A 99 12.80 -11.63 18.03
CA GLN A 99 13.49 -12.53 17.11
C GLN A 99 13.76 -11.88 15.74
N LEU A 100 12.89 -10.99 15.28
CA LEU A 100 13.08 -10.25 14.02
C LEU A 100 14.24 -9.24 14.09
N GLU A 101 14.63 -8.78 15.28
CA GLU A 101 15.77 -7.88 15.48
C GLU A 101 17.11 -8.64 15.45
N LEU A 102 17.08 -9.96 15.60
CA LEU A 102 18.27 -10.80 15.50
C LEU A 102 18.55 -11.17 14.04
N PRO A 103 19.82 -11.43 13.69
CA PRO A 103 20.15 -11.94 12.37
C PRO A 103 19.46 -13.27 12.12
N PRO A 104 19.07 -13.57 10.86
CA PRO A 104 18.51 -14.86 10.49
C PRO A 104 19.58 -15.97 10.66
N PRO A 105 19.17 -17.25 10.67
CA PRO A 105 20.10 -18.37 10.71
C PRO A 105 21.14 -18.31 9.59
N PRO A 106 22.35 -18.87 9.80
CA PRO A 106 23.40 -18.91 8.78
C PRO A 106 22.90 -19.44 7.43
N GLY A 107 23.27 -18.76 6.36
CA GLY A 107 22.85 -19.11 4.99
C GLY A 107 21.55 -18.50 4.54
N LEU A 108 20.82 -17.78 5.41
CA LEU A 108 19.59 -17.06 5.05
C LEU A 108 19.83 -15.56 5.02
N ALA A 109 19.32 -14.90 3.96
CA ALA A 109 19.40 -13.45 3.81
C ALA A 109 18.34 -12.67 4.63
N GLY A 110 17.35 -13.36 5.23
CA GLY A 110 16.29 -12.76 6.00
C GLY A 110 15.36 -13.79 6.64
N TRP A 111 14.54 -13.34 7.58
CA TRP A 111 13.52 -14.16 8.19
C TRP A 111 12.34 -14.40 7.25
N ASP A 112 11.83 -15.63 7.21
CA ASP A 112 10.52 -15.97 6.69
C ASP A 112 9.63 -16.55 7.81
N GLY A 113 8.35 -16.75 7.53
CA GLY A 113 7.39 -17.21 8.53
C GLY A 113 7.71 -18.59 9.09
N GLY A 114 8.17 -19.52 8.26
CA GLY A 114 8.52 -20.88 8.67
C GLY A 114 9.78 -20.93 9.53
N THR A 115 10.84 -20.27 9.09
CA THR A 115 12.10 -20.16 9.83
C THR A 115 11.89 -19.50 11.20
N LEU A 116 11.06 -18.43 11.24
CA LEU A 116 10.73 -17.73 12.47
C LEU A 116 9.90 -18.63 13.41
N ALA A 117 8.98 -19.41 12.87
CA ALA A 117 8.19 -20.36 13.63
C ALA A 117 9.05 -21.47 14.24
N ALA A 118 9.97 -22.03 13.46
CA ALA A 118 10.93 -23.03 13.92
C ALA A 118 11.82 -22.47 15.04
N ALA A 119 12.40 -21.27 14.86
CA ALA A 119 13.24 -20.63 15.88
C ALA A 119 12.51 -20.36 17.20
N LEU A 120 11.21 -20.10 17.13
CA LEU A 120 10.38 -19.82 18.31
C LEU A 120 9.67 -21.06 18.90
N GLY A 121 9.74 -22.22 18.24
CA GLY A 121 9.06 -23.44 18.66
C GLY A 121 7.53 -23.32 18.62
N VAL A 122 6.98 -22.62 17.64
CA VAL A 122 5.53 -22.39 17.47
C VAL A 122 5.08 -22.73 16.06
N SER A 123 3.77 -22.79 15.82
CA SER A 123 3.25 -23.03 14.48
C SER A 123 3.38 -21.78 13.58
N ASP A 124 3.58 -21.99 12.27
CA ASP A 124 3.59 -20.93 11.25
C ASP A 124 2.34 -20.05 11.35
N ALA A 125 1.19 -20.67 11.53
CA ALA A 125 -0.09 -19.94 11.66
C ALA A 125 -0.10 -18.97 12.85
N ALA A 126 0.60 -19.29 13.95
CA ALA A 126 0.72 -18.40 15.11
C ALA A 126 1.61 -17.18 14.78
N VAL A 127 2.75 -17.42 14.11
CA VAL A 127 3.65 -16.36 13.64
C VAL A 127 2.93 -15.42 12.65
N TRP A 128 2.30 -15.98 11.62
CA TRP A 128 1.58 -15.19 10.61
C TRP A 128 0.41 -14.38 11.19
N ARG A 129 -0.21 -14.86 12.28
CA ARG A 129 -1.25 -14.09 12.99
C ARG A 129 -0.67 -12.85 13.65
N VAL A 130 0.49 -12.98 14.30
CA VAL A 130 1.22 -11.85 14.90
C VAL A 130 1.65 -10.87 13.81
N LEU A 131 2.33 -11.34 12.78
CA LEU A 131 2.84 -10.50 11.69
C LEU A 131 1.71 -9.71 11.01
N ARG A 132 0.57 -10.36 10.72
CA ARG A 132 -0.61 -9.69 10.14
C ARG A 132 -1.23 -8.66 11.07
N LYS A 133 -1.35 -8.97 12.36
CA LYS A 133 -1.89 -8.05 13.37
C LYS A 133 -1.03 -6.79 13.48
N ASP A 134 0.28 -6.95 13.43
CA ASP A 134 1.25 -5.85 13.53
C ASP A 134 1.59 -5.20 12.17
N GLY A 135 1.00 -5.68 11.07
CA GLY A 135 1.24 -5.15 9.72
C GLY A 135 2.63 -5.43 9.18
N ILE A 136 3.35 -6.43 9.73
CA ILE A 136 4.71 -6.78 9.34
C ILE A 136 4.67 -7.66 8.08
N GLN A 137 5.44 -7.27 7.05
CA GLN A 137 5.57 -8.00 5.79
C GLN A 137 7.03 -8.38 5.58
N LEU A 138 7.40 -9.62 5.87
CA LEU A 138 8.79 -10.12 5.83
C LEU A 138 9.44 -10.08 4.43
N ARG A 139 8.64 -10.17 3.36
CA ARG A 139 9.15 -10.21 1.96
C ARG A 139 9.16 -8.86 1.25
N ARG A 140 8.67 -7.79 1.88
CA ARG A 140 8.73 -6.45 1.31
C ARG A 140 9.88 -5.67 1.94
N HIS A 141 11.04 -5.73 1.32
CA HIS A 141 12.07 -4.74 1.57
C HIS A 141 11.58 -3.41 1.00
N ARG A 142 11.25 -2.48 1.88
CA ARG A 142 11.14 -1.08 1.52
C ARG A 142 12.48 -0.47 1.86
N SER A 143 13.25 -0.10 0.84
CA SER A 143 14.40 0.75 1.07
C SER A 143 13.90 2.11 1.56
N TRP A 144 14.30 2.49 2.75
CA TRP A 144 14.17 3.85 3.22
C TRP A 144 15.46 4.56 2.78
N CYS A 145 15.35 5.40 1.77
CA CYS A 145 16.44 6.27 1.39
C CYS A 145 16.43 7.46 2.35
N VAL A 146 17.31 7.42 3.35
CA VAL A 146 17.65 8.62 4.13
C VAL A 146 18.82 9.26 3.40
N SER A 147 18.63 10.48 2.92
CA SER A 147 19.73 11.24 2.33
C SER A 147 20.74 11.60 3.41
N THR A 148 22.00 11.32 3.16
CA THR A 148 23.13 11.75 3.99
C THR A 148 23.69 13.10 3.53
N ASP A 149 23.03 13.76 2.60
CA ASP A 149 23.46 15.05 2.05
C ASP A 149 23.26 16.15 3.10
N PRO A 150 24.33 16.83 3.56
CA PRO A 150 24.21 17.91 4.52
C PRO A 150 23.45 19.12 3.98
N GLN A 151 23.34 19.25 2.65
CA GLN A 151 22.58 20.31 1.97
C GLN A 151 21.19 19.83 1.54
N PHE A 152 20.68 18.75 2.16
CA PHE A 152 19.40 18.16 1.77
C PHE A 152 18.26 19.19 1.74
N ALA A 153 18.15 20.03 2.76
CA ALA A 153 17.10 21.05 2.84
C ALA A 153 17.17 22.07 1.70
N ALA A 154 18.37 22.53 1.34
CA ALA A 154 18.57 23.48 0.23
C ALA A 154 18.30 22.84 -1.15
N LYS A 155 18.71 21.58 -1.32
CA LYS A 155 18.46 20.83 -2.58
C LYS A 155 17.04 20.27 -2.68
N ALA A 156 16.32 20.14 -1.56
CA ALA A 156 14.91 19.75 -1.54
C ALA A 156 13.97 20.85 -2.11
N ASP A 157 14.50 22.01 -2.42
CA ASP A 157 13.80 23.09 -3.15
C ASP A 157 13.27 22.63 -4.53
N ILE A 158 13.83 21.55 -5.07
CA ILE A 158 13.26 20.78 -6.20
C ILE A 158 11.78 20.44 -5.98
N VAL A 159 11.36 20.18 -4.73
CA VAL A 159 9.95 19.92 -4.41
C VAL A 159 9.07 21.13 -4.74
N GLY A 160 9.61 22.33 -4.60
CA GLY A 160 8.95 23.57 -5.03
C GLY A 160 8.63 23.57 -6.53
N LEU A 161 9.57 23.12 -7.36
CA LEU A 161 9.37 23.01 -8.82
C LEU A 161 8.27 22.00 -9.20
N TYR A 162 8.05 20.97 -8.37
CA TYR A 162 6.96 20.01 -8.60
C TYR A 162 5.59 20.51 -8.11
N LEU A 163 5.56 21.32 -7.06
CA LEU A 163 4.31 21.79 -6.46
C LEU A 163 3.81 23.08 -7.09
N ASN A 164 4.75 24.00 -7.41
CA ASN A 164 4.47 25.31 -7.97
C ASN A 164 5.53 25.63 -9.02
N PRO A 165 5.44 25.04 -10.23
CA PRO A 165 6.38 25.36 -11.30
C PRO A 165 6.25 26.86 -11.64
N PRO A 166 7.36 27.55 -11.96
CA PRO A 166 7.33 28.95 -12.37
C PRO A 166 6.41 29.14 -13.60
N GLU A 167 5.68 30.24 -13.64
CA GLU A 167 4.86 30.60 -14.79
C GLU A 167 5.75 30.73 -16.04
N ASN A 168 5.27 30.20 -17.17
CA ASN A 168 5.98 30.17 -18.47
C ASN A 168 7.31 29.39 -18.47
N ALA A 169 7.62 28.61 -17.45
CA ALA A 169 8.77 27.72 -17.44
C ALA A 169 8.41 26.29 -17.87
N LEU A 170 9.37 25.61 -18.47
CA LEU A 170 9.31 24.17 -18.69
C LEU A 170 10.08 23.49 -17.55
N VAL A 171 9.40 22.66 -16.77
CA VAL A 171 10.05 21.85 -15.72
C VAL A 171 10.11 20.40 -16.17
N LEU A 172 11.32 19.88 -16.28
CA LEU A 172 11.61 18.51 -16.72
C LEU A 172 12.24 17.71 -15.59
N SER A 173 11.81 16.48 -15.42
CA SER A 173 12.47 15.46 -14.61
C SER A 173 13.15 14.50 -15.57
N VAL A 174 14.48 14.42 -15.58
CA VAL A 174 15.27 13.72 -16.60
C VAL A 174 16.16 12.65 -15.94
N ASP A 175 16.24 11.49 -16.57
CA ASP A 175 17.12 10.40 -16.16
C ASP A 175 17.33 9.39 -17.29
N GLU A 176 18.23 8.40 -17.07
CA GLU A 176 18.39 7.30 -17.99
C GLU A 176 18.07 5.94 -17.36
N LYS A 177 17.46 5.06 -18.16
CA LYS A 177 17.32 3.63 -17.87
C LYS A 177 18.33 2.86 -18.70
N PRO A 178 19.46 2.46 -18.07
CA PRO A 178 20.55 1.84 -18.82
C PRO A 178 20.30 0.35 -19.08
N SER A 179 20.94 -0.18 -20.13
CA SER A 179 21.11 -1.61 -20.38
C SER A 179 19.81 -2.42 -20.39
N ILE A 180 18.75 -1.86 -20.98
CA ILE A 180 17.49 -2.58 -21.18
C ILE A 180 17.76 -3.74 -22.15
N GLN A 181 17.50 -4.96 -21.71
CA GLN A 181 17.87 -6.16 -22.49
C GLN A 181 16.73 -6.57 -23.43
N ALA A 182 17.06 -6.80 -24.69
CA ALA A 182 16.18 -7.49 -25.62
C ALA A 182 16.26 -9.00 -25.36
N LEU A 183 15.28 -9.51 -24.60
CA LEU A 183 15.21 -10.93 -24.21
C LEU A 183 14.14 -11.63 -25.03
N GLU A 184 14.52 -12.66 -25.78
CA GLU A 184 13.60 -13.59 -26.39
C GLU A 184 13.29 -14.72 -25.42
N ARG A 185 12.00 -14.89 -25.11
CA ARG A 185 11.50 -15.97 -24.25
C ARG A 185 10.35 -16.66 -24.94
N ALA A 186 10.33 -17.99 -24.93
CA ALA A 186 9.16 -18.73 -25.36
C ALA A 186 8.04 -18.50 -24.34
N THR A 187 6.91 -18.05 -24.84
CA THR A 187 5.67 -17.87 -24.07
C THR A 187 4.74 -19.04 -24.33
N GLY A 188 3.96 -19.42 -23.34
CA GLY A 188 2.95 -20.47 -23.46
C GLY A 188 1.95 -20.37 -22.32
N TYR A 189 0.91 -21.20 -22.39
CA TYR A 189 -0.03 -21.32 -21.28
C TYR A 189 0.25 -22.60 -20.52
N VAL A 190 0.29 -22.53 -19.20
CA VAL A 190 0.51 -23.65 -18.30
C VAL A 190 -0.73 -23.84 -17.44
N GLN A 191 -1.26 -25.06 -17.40
CA GLN A 191 -2.32 -25.40 -16.46
C GLN A 191 -1.69 -25.73 -15.09
N THR A 192 -2.12 -25.05 -14.07
CA THR A 192 -1.69 -25.31 -12.68
C THR A 192 -2.39 -26.55 -12.13
N SER A 193 -1.86 -27.14 -11.06
CA SER A 193 -2.47 -28.27 -10.37
C SER A 193 -3.90 -27.98 -9.86
N SER A 194 -4.27 -26.72 -9.70
CA SER A 194 -5.63 -26.28 -9.37
C SER A 194 -6.56 -26.09 -10.58
N GLY A 195 -6.12 -26.46 -11.80
CA GLY A 195 -6.87 -26.35 -13.03
C GLY A 195 -6.90 -24.96 -13.68
N LYS A 196 -6.27 -23.94 -13.06
CA LYS A 196 -6.17 -22.60 -13.65
C LYS A 196 -5.17 -22.57 -14.78
N ILE A 197 -5.54 -21.93 -15.89
CA ILE A 197 -4.62 -21.66 -17.00
C ILE A 197 -3.96 -20.31 -16.75
N VAL A 198 -2.64 -20.28 -16.71
CA VAL A 198 -1.83 -19.07 -16.53
C VAL A 198 -0.81 -18.95 -17.66
N GLN A 199 -0.54 -17.73 -18.09
CA GLN A 199 0.53 -17.47 -19.03
C GLN A 199 1.87 -17.76 -18.35
N GLY A 200 2.68 -18.63 -18.94
CA GLY A 200 4.01 -18.99 -18.48
C GLY A 200 5.08 -18.48 -19.44
N LEU A 201 6.23 -18.11 -18.88
CA LEU A 201 7.45 -17.82 -19.61
C LEU A 201 8.45 -18.95 -19.34
N LYS A 202 9.12 -19.45 -20.36
CA LYS A 202 10.25 -20.34 -20.13
C LYS A 202 11.33 -19.61 -19.32
N SER A 203 11.97 -20.30 -18.40
CA SER A 203 13.11 -19.79 -17.62
C SER A 203 14.33 -19.50 -18.48
N THR A 204 14.49 -20.24 -19.59
CA THR A 204 15.55 -20.01 -20.58
C THR A 204 15.20 -18.84 -21.49
N TYR A 205 16.18 -18.01 -21.78
CA TYR A 205 16.03 -16.86 -22.67
C TYR A 205 17.27 -16.72 -23.56
N LYS A 206 17.08 -16.08 -24.72
CA LYS A 206 18.16 -15.66 -25.61
C LYS A 206 18.28 -14.14 -25.56
N ARG A 207 19.49 -13.61 -25.51
CA ARG A 207 19.76 -12.17 -25.52
C ARG A 207 20.06 -11.71 -26.93
N HIS A 208 19.44 -10.58 -27.33
CA HIS A 208 19.58 -9.97 -28.65
C HIS A 208 20.09 -8.53 -28.56
N GLY A 209 20.92 -8.26 -27.55
CA GLY A 209 21.49 -6.93 -27.33
C GLY A 209 20.82 -6.14 -26.22
N THR A 210 21.26 -4.90 -26.07
CA THR A 210 20.77 -3.94 -25.07
C THR A 210 20.61 -2.57 -25.70
N VAL A 211 19.71 -1.78 -25.16
CA VAL A 211 19.58 -0.33 -25.47
C VAL A 211 19.55 0.47 -24.17
N ASN A 212 19.97 1.73 -24.22
CA ASN A 212 19.77 2.67 -23.15
C ASN A 212 18.62 3.60 -23.54
N LEU A 213 17.86 4.08 -22.57
CA LEU A 213 16.75 4.98 -22.76
C LEU A 213 16.96 6.22 -21.91
N PHE A 214 17.15 7.38 -22.54
CA PHE A 214 16.99 8.68 -21.89
C PHE A 214 15.51 9.05 -21.91
N ALA A 215 15.01 9.57 -20.81
CA ALA A 215 13.63 10.03 -20.72
C ALA A 215 13.55 11.35 -19.96
N ALA A 216 12.71 12.25 -20.46
CA ALA A 216 12.35 13.50 -19.83
C ALA A 216 10.83 13.51 -19.58
N LEU A 217 10.44 13.64 -18.34
CA LEU A 217 9.06 13.83 -17.90
C LEU A 217 8.79 15.33 -17.80
N GLU A 218 7.84 15.84 -18.54
CA GLU A 218 7.32 17.19 -18.37
C GLU A 218 6.38 17.22 -17.16
N VAL A 219 6.77 17.96 -16.13
CA VAL A 219 6.09 17.93 -14.82
C VAL A 219 4.65 18.43 -14.91
N ALA A 220 4.40 19.44 -15.74
CA ALA A 220 3.10 20.11 -15.82
C ALA A 220 1.98 19.26 -16.44
N ASN A 221 2.30 18.37 -17.37
CA ASN A 221 1.32 17.56 -18.11
C ASN A 221 1.56 16.05 -18.04
N GLY A 222 2.72 15.63 -17.51
CA GLY A 222 3.09 14.22 -17.41
C GLY A 222 3.57 13.58 -18.72
N VAL A 223 3.74 14.37 -19.80
CA VAL A 223 4.21 13.90 -21.09
C VAL A 223 5.67 13.46 -21.00
N ILE A 224 6.00 12.39 -21.70
CA ILE A 224 7.33 11.81 -21.78
C ILE A 224 7.94 12.07 -23.16
N ARG A 225 9.16 12.59 -23.16
CA ARG A 225 10.05 12.54 -24.32
C ARG A 225 11.10 11.48 -24.06
N GLY A 226 11.28 10.55 -24.97
CA GLY A 226 12.21 9.42 -24.82
C GLY A 226 13.09 9.23 -26.04
N LYS A 227 14.38 8.95 -25.81
CA LYS A 227 15.36 8.64 -26.85
C LYS A 227 16.15 7.40 -26.48
N THR A 228 16.18 6.42 -27.37
CA THR A 228 17.02 5.22 -27.22
C THR A 228 18.40 5.47 -27.82
N THR A 229 19.44 5.00 -27.13
CA THR A 229 20.83 5.13 -27.54
C THR A 229 21.60 3.83 -27.34
N GLN A 230 22.71 3.65 -28.05
CA GLN A 230 23.62 2.52 -27.87
C GLN A 230 24.55 2.74 -26.66
N THR A 231 24.87 3.98 -26.34
CA THR A 231 25.71 4.35 -25.19
C THR A 231 24.94 5.32 -24.28
N LYS A 232 25.48 5.54 -23.07
CA LYS A 232 24.96 6.52 -22.12
C LYS A 232 26.03 7.51 -21.70
N LYS A 233 26.76 8.00 -22.70
CA LYS A 233 27.82 8.97 -22.49
C LYS A 233 27.24 10.39 -22.33
N ARG A 234 28.06 11.32 -21.84
CA ARG A 234 27.66 12.74 -21.71
C ARG A 234 27.16 13.33 -23.02
N ILE A 235 27.80 12.96 -24.13
CA ILE A 235 27.40 13.45 -25.45
C ILE A 235 25.98 12.97 -25.83
N ASP A 236 25.61 11.72 -25.46
CA ASP A 236 24.26 11.21 -25.71
C ASP A 236 23.21 11.97 -24.90
N PHE A 237 23.55 12.29 -23.64
CA PHE A 237 22.73 13.13 -22.77
C PHE A 237 22.57 14.54 -23.31
N GLN A 238 23.69 15.18 -23.67
CA GLN A 238 23.68 16.55 -24.27
C GLN A 238 22.88 16.61 -25.56
N THR A 239 23.06 15.64 -26.45
CA THR A 239 22.27 15.53 -27.67
C THR A 239 20.77 15.39 -27.38
N PHE A 240 20.42 14.55 -26.43
CA PHE A 240 19.03 14.40 -26.02
C PHE A 240 18.44 15.68 -25.43
N MET A 241 19.20 16.39 -24.61
CA MET A 241 18.76 17.68 -24.04
C MET A 241 18.65 18.76 -25.11
N SER A 242 19.61 18.85 -26.07
CA SER A 242 19.54 19.81 -27.17
C SER A 242 18.28 19.62 -28.02
N GLU A 243 17.94 18.38 -28.38
CA GLU A 243 16.71 18.07 -29.14
C GLU A 243 15.43 18.50 -28.38
N ILE A 244 15.39 18.39 -27.04
CA ILE A 244 14.24 18.87 -26.27
C ILE A 244 14.15 20.39 -26.28
N ILE A 245 15.29 21.08 -26.17
CA ILE A 245 15.36 22.54 -26.04
C ILE A 245 15.12 23.22 -27.37
N GLU A 246 15.60 22.66 -28.49
CA GLU A 246 15.36 23.15 -29.83
C GLU A 246 13.88 23.28 -30.19
N ASP A 247 13.04 22.41 -29.60
CA ASP A 247 11.58 22.46 -29.75
C ASP A 247 10.90 23.54 -28.88
N GLN A 248 11.66 24.27 -28.03
CA GLN A 248 11.09 25.30 -27.15
C GLN A 248 11.37 26.71 -27.66
N PRO A 249 10.48 27.69 -27.35
CA PRO A 249 10.79 29.11 -27.56
C PRO A 249 12.08 29.48 -26.82
N SER A 250 12.94 30.27 -27.45
CA SER A 250 14.26 30.63 -26.93
C SER A 250 14.22 31.46 -25.63
N ASP A 251 13.11 32.13 -25.38
CA ASP A 251 12.85 32.95 -24.18
C ASP A 251 12.24 32.13 -23.03
N ARG A 252 11.83 30.89 -23.29
CA ARG A 252 11.23 30.01 -22.26
C ARG A 252 12.29 29.49 -21.31
N GLN A 253 12.11 29.71 -20.00
CA GLN A 253 12.99 29.15 -18.99
C GLN A 253 12.77 27.61 -18.87
N VAL A 254 13.86 26.86 -18.80
CA VAL A 254 13.84 25.41 -18.71
C VAL A 254 14.56 24.96 -17.44
N HIS A 255 13.81 24.42 -16.50
CA HIS A 255 14.34 23.83 -15.27
C HIS A 255 14.42 22.31 -15.42
N VAL A 256 15.63 21.76 -15.28
CA VAL A 256 15.87 20.32 -15.46
C VAL A 256 16.28 19.69 -14.13
N ILE A 257 15.46 18.80 -13.63
CA ILE A 257 15.73 18.05 -12.39
C ILE A 257 16.46 16.76 -12.76
N LEU A 258 17.62 16.56 -12.17
CA LEU A 258 18.57 15.49 -12.47
C LEU A 258 19.02 14.79 -11.19
N ASP A 259 19.42 13.54 -11.29
CA ASP A 259 20.18 12.88 -10.25
C ASP A 259 21.67 13.27 -10.28
N ASN A 260 22.44 12.76 -9.32
CA ASN A 260 23.88 13.06 -9.21
C ASN A 260 24.77 12.18 -10.10
N TYR A 261 24.23 11.54 -11.13
CA TYR A 261 25.04 10.71 -12.03
C TYR A 261 26.11 11.50 -12.77
N CYS A 262 27.22 10.85 -13.10
CA CYS A 262 28.41 11.53 -13.62
C CYS A 262 28.20 12.18 -15.00
N THR A 263 27.31 11.67 -15.84
CA THR A 263 26.98 12.26 -17.14
C THR A 263 26.20 13.56 -17.02
N HIS A 264 25.46 13.73 -15.93
CA HIS A 264 24.67 14.93 -15.65
C HIS A 264 25.53 16.10 -15.09
N LYS A 265 26.71 15.79 -14.57
CA LYS A 265 27.67 16.77 -14.03
C LYS A 265 28.65 17.24 -15.11
N LYS A 266 29.33 18.35 -14.88
CA LYS A 266 30.35 18.92 -15.79
C LYS A 266 29.80 19.23 -17.20
N ASN A 267 28.65 19.90 -17.22
CA ASN A 267 28.00 20.36 -18.45
C ASN A 267 28.06 21.88 -18.60
N GLU A 268 29.03 22.56 -17.93
CA GLU A 268 29.13 24.01 -17.87
C GLU A 268 29.25 24.63 -19.29
N ALA A 269 30.06 24.01 -20.17
CA ALA A 269 30.22 24.50 -21.54
C ALA A 269 28.91 24.36 -22.35
N TRP A 270 28.14 23.31 -22.13
CA TRP A 270 26.84 23.14 -22.79
C TRP A 270 25.81 24.13 -22.23
N LEU A 271 25.79 24.36 -20.92
CA LEU A 271 24.92 25.35 -20.28
C LEU A 271 25.25 26.79 -20.69
N ALA A 272 26.52 27.08 -20.94
CA ALA A 272 26.95 28.44 -21.40
C ALA A 272 26.30 28.84 -22.73
N VAL A 273 25.99 27.87 -23.59
CA VAL A 273 25.31 28.13 -24.88
C VAL A 273 23.78 27.96 -24.80
N HIS A 274 23.27 27.59 -23.64
CA HIS A 274 21.84 27.46 -23.35
C HIS A 274 21.47 28.24 -22.07
N PRO A 275 21.56 29.56 -22.04
CA PRO A 275 21.44 30.39 -20.82
C PRO A 275 20.04 30.34 -20.19
N ASN A 276 19.03 29.92 -20.94
CA ASN A 276 17.67 29.73 -20.47
C ASN A 276 17.48 28.39 -19.73
N VAL A 277 18.51 27.53 -19.62
CA VAL A 277 18.45 26.20 -18.99
C VAL A 277 19.12 26.22 -17.63
N THR A 278 18.43 25.71 -16.62
CA THR A 278 18.98 25.57 -15.27
C THR A 278 18.87 24.09 -14.79
N PHE A 279 20.01 23.51 -14.39
CA PHE A 279 20.05 22.16 -13.83
C PHE A 279 19.90 22.19 -12.31
N HIS A 280 18.98 21.35 -11.80
CA HIS A 280 18.71 21.16 -10.38
C HIS A 280 19.04 19.71 -10.02
N PHE A 281 20.04 19.51 -9.15
CA PHE A 281 20.46 18.18 -8.76
C PHE A 281 19.74 17.72 -7.50
N THR A 282 19.21 16.49 -7.53
CA THR A 282 18.63 15.86 -6.33
C THR A 282 19.69 15.71 -5.24
N PRO A 283 19.29 15.74 -3.95
CA PRO A 283 20.22 15.42 -2.85
C PRO A 283 20.86 14.05 -3.04
N THR A 284 22.07 13.86 -2.54
CA THR A 284 22.76 12.58 -2.58
C THR A 284 21.90 11.49 -1.92
N SER A 285 21.82 10.31 -2.56
CA SER A 285 20.96 9.18 -2.13
C SER A 285 19.45 9.50 -2.08
N ALA A 286 19.00 10.48 -2.85
CA ALA A 286 17.59 10.87 -2.94
C ALA A 286 17.05 10.85 -4.39
N SER A 287 17.48 9.90 -5.23
CA SER A 287 16.98 9.69 -6.61
C SER A 287 15.46 9.50 -6.67
N TRP A 288 14.84 9.05 -5.57
CA TRP A 288 13.37 8.98 -5.45
C TRP A 288 12.66 10.34 -5.58
N LEU A 289 13.36 11.45 -5.48
CA LEU A 289 12.84 12.79 -5.78
C LEU A 289 12.77 13.05 -7.29
N ASN A 290 13.46 12.27 -8.13
CA ASN A 290 13.37 12.38 -9.57
C ASN A 290 12.12 11.66 -10.09
N GLN A 291 11.09 12.42 -10.47
CA GLN A 291 9.76 11.85 -10.78
C GLN A 291 9.76 10.94 -12.02
N VAL A 292 10.70 11.10 -12.96
CA VAL A 292 10.81 10.21 -14.12
C VAL A 292 11.04 8.75 -13.74
N GLU A 293 11.59 8.48 -12.57
CA GLU A 293 11.74 7.12 -12.00
C GLU A 293 10.38 6.42 -11.77
N ILE A 294 9.34 7.19 -11.48
CA ILE A 294 7.96 6.67 -11.37
C ILE A 294 7.52 6.13 -12.74
N TRP A 295 7.79 6.90 -13.80
CA TRP A 295 7.47 6.47 -15.16
C TRP A 295 8.30 5.24 -15.58
N PHE A 296 9.59 5.19 -15.27
CA PHE A 296 10.40 4.00 -15.51
C PHE A 296 9.83 2.75 -14.80
N GLY A 297 9.27 2.92 -13.61
CA GLY A 297 8.55 1.87 -12.91
C GLY A 297 7.28 1.42 -13.66
N ILE A 298 6.51 2.34 -14.21
CA ILE A 298 5.32 2.06 -15.02
C ILE A 298 5.71 1.36 -16.32
N PHE A 299 6.69 1.90 -17.05
CA PHE A 299 7.26 1.35 -18.27
C PHE A 299 7.72 -0.10 -18.07
N THR A 300 8.53 -0.34 -17.05
CA THR A 300 9.04 -1.68 -16.74
C THR A 300 7.90 -2.68 -16.52
N ARG A 301 6.89 -2.31 -15.76
CA ARG A 301 5.75 -3.20 -15.47
C ARG A 301 4.86 -3.46 -16.67
N LYS A 302 4.62 -2.43 -17.50
CA LYS A 302 3.62 -2.52 -18.58
C LYS A 302 4.23 -2.95 -19.92
N ALA A 303 5.47 -2.56 -20.21
CA ALA A 303 6.09 -2.79 -21.51
C ALA A 303 7.19 -3.86 -21.51
N LEU A 304 7.92 -4.01 -20.39
CA LEU A 304 9.05 -4.94 -20.34
C LEU A 304 8.73 -6.24 -19.60
N SER A 305 7.92 -6.19 -18.54
CA SER A 305 7.57 -7.37 -17.76
C SER A 305 6.73 -8.34 -18.59
N GLY A 306 7.30 -9.52 -18.86
CA GLY A 306 6.60 -10.54 -19.65
C GLY A 306 6.71 -10.38 -21.17
N ALA A 307 7.35 -9.34 -21.66
CA ALA A 307 7.61 -9.14 -23.07
C ALA A 307 8.73 -10.05 -23.60
N SER A 308 8.72 -10.31 -24.89
CA SER A 308 9.74 -11.09 -25.61
C SER A 308 10.16 -10.30 -26.86
N PHE A 309 11.47 -10.08 -26.97
CA PHE A 309 12.06 -9.27 -28.07
C PHE A 309 13.14 -10.08 -28.79
N ARG A 310 13.06 -10.15 -30.10
CA ARG A 310 13.99 -10.90 -30.95
C ARG A 310 15.14 -10.06 -31.48
N SER A 311 15.11 -8.74 -31.26
CA SER A 311 16.20 -7.82 -31.61
C SER A 311 16.15 -6.55 -30.76
N ALA A 312 17.24 -5.78 -30.75
CA ALA A 312 17.34 -4.47 -30.12
C ALA A 312 16.42 -3.44 -30.80
N GLU A 313 16.23 -3.56 -32.13
CA GLU A 313 15.33 -2.70 -32.91
C GLU A 313 13.87 -2.94 -32.51
N GLN A 314 13.48 -4.21 -32.32
CA GLN A 314 12.14 -4.54 -31.85
C GLN A 314 11.87 -3.97 -30.44
N LEU A 315 12.86 -4.05 -29.54
CA LEU A 315 12.78 -3.41 -28.23
C LEU A 315 12.67 -1.89 -28.35
N THR A 316 13.49 -1.27 -29.22
CA THR A 316 13.44 0.17 -29.48
C THR A 316 12.07 0.61 -29.99
N GLN A 317 11.47 -0.15 -30.91
CA GLN A 317 10.13 0.15 -31.43
C GLN A 317 9.08 0.01 -30.31
N ALA A 318 9.15 -1.04 -29.50
CA ALA A 318 8.23 -1.22 -28.37
C ALA A 318 8.32 -0.07 -27.34
N ILE A 319 9.52 0.49 -27.11
CA ILE A 319 9.71 1.65 -26.27
C ILE A 319 9.00 2.88 -26.86
N ARG A 320 9.14 3.11 -28.16
CA ARG A 320 8.47 4.21 -28.87
C ARG A 320 6.95 4.09 -28.82
N ASP A 321 6.43 2.90 -29.15
CA ASP A 321 5.00 2.63 -29.15
C ASP A 321 4.39 2.82 -27.77
N PHE A 322 5.08 2.29 -26.73
CA PHE A 322 4.64 2.49 -25.35
C PHE A 322 4.64 3.96 -24.94
N THR A 323 5.69 4.72 -25.32
CA THR A 323 5.79 6.14 -24.98
C THR A 323 4.68 6.93 -25.66
N ALA A 324 4.41 6.66 -26.95
CA ALA A 324 3.31 7.28 -27.68
C ALA A 324 1.95 7.00 -27.04
N ALA A 325 1.64 5.73 -26.78
CA ALA A 325 0.38 5.31 -26.13
C ALA A 325 0.24 5.88 -24.70
N TYR A 326 1.34 5.97 -23.94
CA TYR A 326 1.34 6.61 -22.64
C TYR A 326 0.98 8.09 -22.71
N ASN A 327 1.56 8.81 -23.70
CA ASN A 327 1.36 10.23 -23.86
C ASN A 327 -0.07 10.61 -24.25
N GLU A 328 -0.84 9.75 -24.91
CA GLU A 328 -2.26 9.98 -25.20
C GLU A 328 -3.09 10.22 -23.93
N THR A 329 -2.70 9.63 -22.81
CA THR A 329 -3.39 9.72 -21.52
C THR A 329 -2.51 10.26 -20.40
N ALA A 330 -1.42 10.95 -20.77
CA ALA A 330 -0.49 11.50 -19.79
C ALA A 330 -1.19 12.47 -18.84
N ALA A 331 -0.80 12.42 -17.58
CA ALA A 331 -1.25 13.35 -16.56
C ALA A 331 -0.14 13.58 -15.53
N PRO A 332 -0.10 14.75 -14.90
CA PRO A 332 0.90 15.08 -13.90
C PRO A 332 0.92 14.06 -12.74
N PHE A 333 2.10 13.74 -12.24
CA PHE A 333 2.21 12.94 -11.02
C PHE A 333 1.88 13.80 -9.80
N VAL A 334 0.83 13.42 -9.07
CA VAL A 334 0.42 14.11 -7.86
C VAL A 334 1.12 13.53 -6.64
N CYS A 335 1.92 14.36 -5.95
CA CYS A 335 2.54 14.00 -4.68
C CYS A 335 1.45 13.87 -3.60
N ARG A 336 1.19 12.65 -3.14
CA ARG A 336 0.26 12.39 -2.03
C ARG A 336 1.03 12.20 -0.74
N LYS A 337 0.70 12.99 0.28
CA LYS A 337 1.17 12.73 1.64
C LYS A 337 0.62 11.39 2.11
N ARG A 338 1.48 10.40 2.25
CA ARG A 338 1.08 9.10 2.79
C ARG A 338 1.09 9.20 4.31
N GLU A 339 -0.07 9.10 4.94
CA GLU A 339 -0.10 8.83 6.37
C GLU A 339 0.48 7.44 6.61
N VAL A 340 1.60 7.39 7.31
CA VAL A 340 2.18 6.14 7.77
C VAL A 340 1.40 5.71 9.01
N LYS A 341 0.37 4.90 8.81
CA LYS A 341 -0.36 4.28 9.93
C LYS A 341 0.50 3.15 10.50
N GLY A 342 0.97 3.33 11.72
CA GLY A 342 1.58 2.25 12.46
C GLY A 342 2.47 2.74 13.60
N SER A 343 2.22 2.20 14.79
CA SER A 343 3.04 2.33 15.99
C SER A 343 4.48 1.80 15.82
N GLN A 344 4.77 1.10 14.74
CA GLN A 344 6.08 0.51 14.41
C GLN A 344 7.16 1.55 14.08
N LEU A 345 6.78 2.71 13.52
CA LEU A 345 7.74 3.73 13.09
C LEU A 345 8.35 4.53 14.25
N ARG A 346 7.73 4.55 15.43
CA ARG A 346 8.23 5.33 16.56
C ARG A 346 9.53 4.78 17.13
N HIS A 347 9.77 3.48 17.03
CA HIS A 347 10.99 2.85 17.55
C HIS A 347 12.07 2.64 16.46
N THR A 348 11.69 2.38 15.23
CA THR A 348 12.63 2.06 14.14
C THR A 348 13.30 3.31 13.56
N ILE A 349 12.63 4.47 13.53
CA ILE A 349 13.23 5.73 13.05
C ILE A 349 14.29 6.28 14.00
N VAL A 350 14.16 6.03 15.30
CA VAL A 350 15.16 6.44 16.29
C VAL A 350 16.47 5.68 16.11
N ASN A 351 16.42 4.39 15.75
CA ASN A 351 17.60 3.54 15.54
C ASN A 351 18.32 3.78 14.21
N LEU A 352 17.70 4.48 13.25
CA LEU A 352 18.32 4.85 11.97
C LEU A 352 19.02 6.22 12.01
N ARG A 353 18.94 6.94 13.14
CA ARG A 353 19.59 8.25 13.35
C ARG A 353 20.90 8.19 14.15
N ASN A 354 21.30 7.01 14.60
CA ASN A 354 22.58 6.79 15.30
C ASN A 354 23.56 6.07 14.39
#